data_c1bb95d833d0bc7d6e52b83dcdc1eb65
#
_entry.id   c1bb95d833d0bc7d6e52b83dcdc1eb65
#
_cell.length_a   1.000
_cell.length_b   1.000
_cell.length_c   1.000
_cell.angle_alpha   90.00
_cell.angle_beta   90.00
_cell.angle_gamma   90.00
#
_symmetry.space_group_name_H-M   'P 1'
#
loop_
_entity.id
_entity.type
_entity.pdbx_description
1 polymer ?
#
loop_
_entity_poly.entity_id
_entity_poly.type
_entity_poly.pdbx_seq_one_letter_code
_entity_poly.pdbx_strand_id
1 'polypeptide(L)'
;RCNDFGAGGVCVAIGELADGLTVDLDRVSKKYEGLDGTELAISESQERMAVVLDPKDVPAFLQAAHQENLEAQQVAEVTENPRLKMNWRGDLIVDLSREFLNTNGVTQRAKAKITAVDPAEDYRHLAPKALRDLPVGKAFEENLKRLEVCSQKGLSERFDSSIGAGTVLMPFSGKYQLTPEEAMVAKIPLLKGETDD
;
A
#
# COMPACT_ATOMS: atom_id res chain seq x y z
N ARG A 1 7.32 7.89 7.14
CA ARG A 1 6.99 6.58 6.53
C ARG A 1 6.20 5.76 7.52
N CYS A 2 5.28 4.93 7.05
CA CYS A 2 4.57 3.95 7.86
C CYS A 2 4.37 2.66 7.07
N ASN A 3 4.17 1.57 7.81
CA ASN A 3 3.87 0.26 7.26
C ASN A 3 2.94 -0.49 8.24
N ASP A 4 2.04 -1.31 7.72
CA ASP A 4 1.18 -2.14 8.56
C ASP A 4 1.85 -3.47 8.94
N PHE A 5 1.32 -4.12 9.97
CA PHE A 5 1.78 -5.44 10.38
C PHE A 5 0.94 -6.52 9.71
N GLY A 6 1.59 -7.26 8.83
CA GLY A 6 1.04 -8.45 8.18
C GLY A 6 1.98 -9.64 8.29
N ALA A 7 1.96 -10.49 7.29
CA ALA A 7 2.84 -11.65 7.20
C ALA A 7 4.32 -11.24 7.25
N GLY A 8 5.12 -11.95 8.05
CA GLY A 8 6.52 -11.63 8.30
C GLY A 8 6.76 -10.75 9.53
N GLY A 9 5.68 -10.27 10.19
CA GLY A 9 5.73 -9.60 11.48
C GLY A 9 6.66 -8.39 11.54
N VAL A 10 7.41 -8.27 12.62
CA VAL A 10 8.38 -7.19 12.86
C VAL A 10 9.45 -7.11 11.77
N CYS A 11 9.93 -8.25 11.26
CA CYS A 11 10.93 -8.31 10.21
C CYS A 11 10.51 -7.57 8.95
N VAL A 12 9.23 -7.63 8.58
CA VAL A 12 8.68 -6.95 7.41
C VAL A 12 8.19 -5.56 7.79
N ALA A 13 7.24 -5.47 8.74
CA ALA A 13 6.59 -4.20 9.07
C ALA A 13 7.57 -3.09 9.49
N ILE A 14 8.57 -3.41 10.30
CA ILE A 14 9.61 -2.49 10.73
C ILE A 14 10.83 -2.56 9.81
N GLY A 15 11.25 -3.78 9.44
CA GLY A 15 12.47 -4.02 8.68
C GLY A 15 12.51 -3.36 7.30
N GLU A 16 11.37 -3.03 6.70
CA GLU A 16 11.27 -2.35 5.40
C GLU A 16 11.24 -0.80 5.49
N LEU A 17 11.13 -0.25 6.69
CA LEU A 17 10.98 1.20 6.85
C LEU A 17 12.26 2.00 6.61
N ALA A 18 13.43 1.42 6.85
CA ALA A 18 14.73 2.06 6.62
C ALA A 18 15.81 1.01 6.32
N ASP A 19 16.91 1.46 5.71
CA ASP A 19 18.03 0.59 5.33
C ASP A 19 18.82 0.09 6.55
N GLY A 20 19.01 0.93 7.55
CA GLY A 20 19.65 0.60 8.80
C GLY A 20 18.67 0.71 9.97
N LEU A 21 18.51 -0.36 10.75
CA LEU A 21 17.60 -0.45 11.86
C LEU A 21 18.15 -1.30 13.00
N THR A 22 17.97 -0.82 14.22
CA THR A 22 18.14 -1.63 15.43
C THR A 22 16.80 -1.74 16.15
N VAL A 23 16.27 -2.94 16.26
CA VAL A 23 14.99 -3.25 16.87
C VAL A 23 15.19 -3.92 18.23
N ASP A 24 14.44 -3.48 19.22
CA ASP A 24 14.34 -4.10 20.54
C ASP A 24 13.03 -4.90 20.64
N LEU A 25 13.14 -6.21 20.48
CA LEU A 25 11.98 -7.11 20.51
C LEU A 25 11.33 -7.22 21.90
N ASP A 26 12.07 -6.93 22.97
CA ASP A 26 11.51 -6.92 24.31
C ASP A 26 10.46 -5.82 24.51
N ARG A 27 10.53 -4.77 23.69
CA ARG A 27 9.59 -3.65 23.69
C ARG A 27 8.39 -3.85 22.77
N VAL A 28 8.36 -4.92 21.97
CA VAL A 28 7.22 -5.20 21.12
C VAL A 28 6.06 -5.74 21.95
N SER A 29 4.89 -5.05 21.87
CA SER A 29 3.68 -5.48 22.58
C SER A 29 3.24 -6.88 22.14
N LYS A 30 2.87 -7.69 23.11
CA LYS A 30 2.42 -9.07 22.92
C LYS A 30 1.01 -9.25 23.45
N LYS A 31 0.18 -10.02 22.77
CA LYS A 31 -1.16 -10.39 23.25
C LYS A 31 -1.13 -11.56 24.24
N TYR A 32 -0.08 -12.38 24.19
CA TYR A 32 0.12 -13.54 25.06
C TYR A 32 1.60 -13.79 25.30
N GLU A 33 1.92 -14.47 26.36
CA GLU A 33 3.28 -14.86 26.73
C GLU A 33 3.67 -16.18 26.06
N GLY A 34 4.98 -16.48 26.03
CA GLY A 34 5.52 -17.74 25.56
C GLY A 34 6.18 -17.70 24.19
N LEU A 35 6.13 -16.56 23.49
CA LEU A 35 6.86 -16.37 22.25
C LEU A 35 8.35 -16.19 22.51
N ASP A 36 9.18 -16.87 21.74
CA ASP A 36 10.62 -16.61 21.69
C ASP A 36 10.97 -15.44 20.78
N GLY A 37 12.26 -15.07 20.71
CA GLY A 37 12.70 -13.93 19.91
C GLY A 37 12.49 -14.14 18.43
N THR A 38 12.63 -15.35 17.91
CA THR A 38 12.39 -15.67 16.50
C THR A 38 10.91 -15.54 16.16
N GLU A 39 10.06 -16.11 17.01
CA GLU A 39 8.61 -16.02 16.86
C GLU A 39 8.12 -14.56 16.92
N LEU A 40 8.65 -13.76 17.85
CA LEU A 40 8.36 -12.32 17.91
C LEU A 40 8.78 -11.58 16.65
N ALA A 41 9.94 -11.94 16.08
CA ALA A 41 10.46 -11.29 14.90
C ALA A 41 9.62 -11.53 13.63
N ILE A 42 9.00 -12.71 13.50
CA ILE A 42 8.27 -13.13 12.29
C ILE A 42 6.77 -13.31 12.50
N SER A 43 6.27 -13.28 13.74
CA SER A 43 4.87 -13.51 14.06
C SER A 43 3.98 -12.41 13.48
N GLU A 44 2.97 -12.80 12.72
CA GLU A 44 1.94 -11.90 12.25
C GLU A 44 1.08 -11.41 13.42
N SER A 45 0.89 -10.11 13.52
CA SER A 45 0.02 -9.48 14.48
C SER A 45 -0.66 -8.29 13.86
N GLN A 46 -1.77 -8.54 13.20
CA GLN A 46 -2.58 -7.56 12.47
C GLN A 46 -3.11 -6.42 13.33
N GLU A 47 -3.68 -5.41 12.71
CA GLU A 47 -4.24 -4.22 13.36
C GLU A 47 -3.18 -3.37 14.11
N ARG A 48 -1.97 -3.33 13.54
CA ARG A 48 -0.86 -2.50 14.04
C ARG A 48 -0.23 -1.71 12.90
N MET A 49 0.37 -0.59 13.26
CA MET A 49 1.14 0.25 12.34
C MET A 49 2.52 0.51 12.92
N ALA A 50 3.56 0.41 12.09
CA ALA A 50 4.89 0.91 12.39
C ALA A 50 5.09 2.25 11.69
N VAL A 51 5.59 3.26 12.40
CA VAL A 51 5.84 4.60 11.87
C VAL A 51 7.27 5.06 12.17
N VAL A 52 7.88 5.77 11.22
CA VAL A 52 9.18 6.42 11.41
C VAL A 52 8.96 7.89 11.64
N LEU A 53 9.47 8.39 12.74
CA LEU A 53 9.34 9.78 13.19
C LEU A 53 10.73 10.40 13.44
N ASP A 54 10.83 11.71 13.35
CA ASP A 54 11.96 12.45 13.91
C ASP A 54 11.96 12.27 15.44
N PRO A 55 13.12 12.03 16.09
CA PRO A 55 13.18 11.85 17.54
C PRO A 55 12.49 12.94 18.36
N LYS A 56 12.51 14.19 17.87
CA LYS A 56 11.83 15.32 18.54
C LYS A 56 10.30 15.20 18.56
N ASP A 57 9.73 14.48 17.58
CA ASP A 57 8.28 14.35 17.41
C ASP A 57 7.70 13.13 18.16
N VAL A 58 8.56 12.20 18.60
CA VAL A 58 8.14 10.97 19.30
C VAL A 58 7.29 11.25 20.53
N PRO A 59 7.64 12.18 21.45
CA PRO A 59 6.83 12.42 22.64
C PRO A 59 5.43 12.93 22.30
N ALA A 60 5.30 13.85 21.33
CA ALA A 60 4.02 14.39 20.90
C ALA A 60 3.15 13.30 20.24
N PHE A 61 3.75 12.45 19.42
CA PHE A 61 3.06 11.33 18.79
C PHE A 61 2.52 10.32 19.82
N LEU A 62 3.34 9.93 20.81
CA LEU A 62 2.91 9.02 21.87
C LEU A 62 1.77 9.61 22.69
N GLN A 63 1.81 10.91 22.96
CA GLN A 63 0.72 11.61 23.63
C GLN A 63 -0.56 11.60 22.82
N ALA A 64 -0.49 11.89 21.52
CA ALA A 64 -1.63 11.86 20.62
C ALA A 64 -2.24 10.45 20.52
N ALA A 65 -1.43 9.40 20.39
CA ALA A 65 -1.90 8.03 20.41
C ALA A 65 -2.65 7.69 21.71
N HIS A 66 -2.11 8.11 22.85
CA HIS A 66 -2.77 7.92 24.14
C HIS A 66 -4.13 8.66 24.23
N GLN A 67 -4.24 9.85 23.67
CA GLN A 67 -5.51 10.60 23.62
C GLN A 67 -6.59 9.86 22.81
N GLU A 68 -6.16 9.13 21.77
CA GLU A 68 -7.04 8.28 20.95
C GLU A 68 -7.23 6.87 21.55
N ASN A 69 -6.76 6.64 22.78
CA ASN A 69 -6.81 5.35 23.46
C ASN A 69 -6.07 4.23 22.70
N LEU A 70 -4.99 4.60 22.02
CA LEU A 70 -4.11 3.66 21.31
C LEU A 70 -2.85 3.40 22.12
N GLU A 71 -2.43 2.14 22.14
CA GLU A 71 -1.12 1.75 22.66
C GLU A 71 -0.04 2.06 21.62
N ALA A 72 0.96 2.84 22.00
CA ALA A 72 2.10 3.17 21.14
C ALA A 72 3.40 3.20 21.95
N GLN A 73 4.47 2.70 21.35
CA GLN A 73 5.79 2.69 21.98
C GLN A 73 6.91 2.69 20.95
N GLN A 74 8.06 3.22 21.33
CA GLN A 74 9.27 3.14 20.53
C GLN A 74 9.90 1.76 20.68
N VAL A 75 10.05 1.05 19.57
CA VAL A 75 10.61 -0.31 19.52
C VAL A 75 11.88 -0.43 18.68
N ALA A 76 12.21 0.62 17.92
CA ALA A 76 13.37 0.60 17.02
C ALA A 76 13.99 1.98 16.87
N GLU A 77 15.24 1.99 16.38
CA GLU A 77 15.97 3.18 15.98
C GLU A 77 16.52 3.00 14.57
N VAL A 78 16.42 4.07 13.75
CA VAL A 78 17.04 4.14 12.44
C VAL A 78 18.54 4.43 12.64
N THR A 79 19.39 3.70 11.93
CA THR A 79 20.85 3.82 12.03
C THR A 79 21.48 4.07 10.65
N GLU A 80 22.65 4.69 10.62
CA GLU A 80 23.40 4.90 9.38
C GLU A 80 23.97 3.61 8.80
N ASN A 81 24.24 2.61 9.65
CA ASN A 81 24.74 1.32 9.17
C ASN A 81 23.62 0.53 8.50
N PRO A 82 23.71 0.17 7.21
CA PRO A 82 22.65 -0.49 6.46
C PRO A 82 22.52 -1.97 6.83
N ARG A 83 22.09 -2.22 8.05
CA ARG A 83 21.86 -3.54 8.61
C ARG A 83 20.55 -3.57 9.39
N LEU A 84 19.83 -4.67 9.30
CA LEU A 84 18.73 -4.98 10.19
C LEU A 84 19.26 -5.78 11.37
N LYS A 85 19.20 -5.18 12.55
CA LYS A 85 19.56 -5.81 13.81
C LYS A 85 18.35 -5.94 14.72
N MET A 86 18.21 -7.10 15.38
CA MET A 86 17.17 -7.30 16.38
C MET A 86 17.75 -7.90 17.65
N ASN A 87 17.46 -7.26 18.76
CA ASN A 87 17.87 -7.71 20.10
C ASN A 87 16.67 -8.31 20.83
N TRP A 88 16.92 -9.37 21.59
CA TRP A 88 15.95 -10.00 22.46
C TRP A 88 16.62 -10.51 23.74
N ARG A 89 16.13 -10.07 24.89
CA ARG A 89 16.68 -10.40 26.22
C ARG A 89 18.18 -10.12 26.37
N GLY A 90 18.66 -9.07 25.71
CA GLY A 90 20.06 -8.66 25.73
C GLY A 90 20.93 -9.33 24.66
N ASP A 91 20.43 -10.32 23.95
CA ASP A 91 21.15 -10.99 22.87
C ASP A 91 20.79 -10.43 21.49
N LEU A 92 21.79 -10.33 20.62
CA LEU A 92 21.60 -9.97 19.20
C LEU A 92 21.22 -11.25 18.44
N ILE A 93 19.94 -11.39 18.09
CA ILE A 93 19.40 -12.59 17.43
C ILE A 93 19.28 -12.47 15.92
N VAL A 94 19.25 -11.23 15.38
CA VAL A 94 19.27 -10.95 13.95
C VAL A 94 20.30 -9.88 13.65
N ASP A 95 21.18 -10.15 12.67
CA ASP A 95 22.13 -9.18 12.12
C ASP A 95 22.35 -9.45 10.63
N LEU A 96 21.51 -8.84 9.80
CA LEU A 96 21.48 -9.03 8.36
C LEU A 96 21.85 -7.72 7.63
N SER A 97 22.73 -7.82 6.63
CA SER A 97 23.01 -6.67 5.77
C SER A 97 21.85 -6.34 4.86
N ARG A 98 21.64 -5.06 4.56
CA ARG A 98 20.62 -4.63 3.59
C ARG A 98 20.87 -5.20 2.20
N GLU A 99 22.14 -5.33 1.80
CA GLU A 99 22.50 -5.99 0.54
C GLU A 99 21.97 -7.43 0.46
N PHE A 100 22.16 -8.21 1.53
CA PHE A 100 21.64 -9.57 1.60
C PHE A 100 20.10 -9.60 1.50
N LEU A 101 19.41 -8.75 2.24
CA LEU A 101 17.96 -8.66 2.23
C LEU A 101 17.41 -8.28 0.84
N ASN A 102 18.05 -7.34 0.16
CA ASN A 102 17.63 -6.87 -1.17
C ASN A 102 17.87 -7.90 -2.28
N THR A 103 18.80 -8.82 -2.09
CA THR A 103 19.23 -9.77 -3.12
C THR A 103 18.99 -11.22 -2.75
N ASN A 104 18.52 -11.51 -1.53
CA ASN A 104 18.52 -12.87 -0.94
C ASN A 104 19.89 -13.56 -1.02
N GLY A 105 20.96 -12.77 -0.92
CA GLY A 105 22.34 -13.24 -1.03
C GLY A 105 22.81 -13.58 -2.46
N VAL A 106 21.97 -13.30 -3.48
CA VAL A 106 22.27 -13.61 -4.89
C VAL A 106 22.07 -12.37 -5.76
N THR A 107 23.12 -11.95 -6.45
CA THR A 107 22.98 -10.90 -7.49
C THR A 107 22.25 -11.49 -8.69
N GLN A 108 21.01 -11.10 -8.89
CA GLN A 108 20.22 -11.54 -10.04
C GLN A 108 20.64 -10.76 -11.29
N ARG A 109 20.86 -11.48 -12.39
CA ARG A 109 21.12 -10.88 -13.70
C ARG A 109 20.15 -11.48 -14.69
N ALA A 110 19.38 -10.63 -15.36
CA ALA A 110 18.46 -11.02 -16.41
C ALA A 110 18.86 -10.37 -17.74
N LYS A 111 18.70 -11.11 -18.83
CA LYS A 111 18.73 -10.55 -20.18
C LYS A 111 17.29 -10.42 -20.65
N ALA A 112 16.86 -9.22 -20.96
CA ALA A 112 15.55 -8.96 -21.54
C ALA A 112 15.70 -8.61 -23.01
N LYS A 113 14.87 -9.21 -23.87
CA LYS A 113 14.69 -8.81 -25.25
C LYS A 113 13.39 -8.03 -25.34
N ILE A 114 13.51 -6.75 -25.63
CA ILE A 114 12.35 -5.89 -25.87
C ILE A 114 12.04 -5.96 -27.37
N THR A 115 10.88 -6.50 -27.72
CA THR A 115 10.39 -6.48 -29.08
C THR A 115 9.73 -5.13 -29.34
N ALA A 116 10.20 -4.41 -30.34
CA ALA A 116 9.54 -3.18 -30.78
C ALA A 116 8.12 -3.53 -31.26
N VAL A 117 7.16 -2.70 -30.92
CA VAL A 117 5.79 -2.81 -31.46
C VAL A 117 5.87 -2.43 -32.96
N ASP A 118 5.32 -3.28 -33.81
CA ASP A 118 5.15 -2.94 -35.22
C ASP A 118 4.21 -1.73 -35.34
N PRO A 119 4.64 -0.61 -35.94
CA PRO A 119 3.76 0.55 -36.17
C PRO A 119 2.48 0.20 -36.92
N ALA A 120 2.49 -0.84 -37.74
CA ALA A 120 1.32 -1.32 -38.45
C ALA A 120 0.31 -2.06 -37.52
N GLU A 121 0.74 -2.47 -36.34
CA GLU A 121 -0.09 -3.11 -35.32
C GLU A 121 -0.40 -2.18 -34.13
N ASP A 122 -0.13 -0.88 -34.24
CA ASP A 122 -0.42 0.08 -33.17
C ASP A 122 -1.93 0.17 -32.91
N TYR A 123 -2.33 -0.28 -31.72
CA TYR A 123 -3.75 -0.32 -31.30
C TYR A 123 -4.45 1.04 -31.34
N ARG A 124 -3.70 2.14 -31.31
CA ARG A 124 -4.27 3.51 -31.42
C ARG A 124 -4.84 3.81 -32.80
N HIS A 125 -4.38 3.09 -33.81
CA HIS A 125 -4.76 3.31 -35.20
C HIS A 125 -5.52 2.13 -35.83
N LEU A 126 -5.64 1.04 -35.10
CA LEU A 126 -6.28 -0.17 -35.59
C LEU A 126 -7.47 -0.58 -34.74
N ALA A 127 -8.59 -0.86 -35.37
CA ALA A 127 -9.69 -1.53 -34.71
C ALA A 127 -9.25 -2.90 -34.16
N PRO A 128 -9.76 -3.35 -33.01
CA PRO A 128 -9.52 -4.68 -32.49
C PRO A 128 -9.80 -5.76 -33.55
N LYS A 129 -8.92 -6.77 -33.61
CA LYS A 129 -8.98 -7.82 -34.64
C LYS A 129 -10.36 -8.48 -34.77
N ALA A 130 -11.03 -8.69 -33.61
CA ALA A 130 -12.37 -9.26 -33.56
C ALA A 130 -13.49 -8.38 -34.17
N LEU A 131 -13.22 -7.10 -34.43
CA LEU A 131 -14.21 -6.13 -34.91
C LEU A 131 -13.99 -5.71 -36.38
N ARG A 132 -12.79 -5.95 -36.94
CA ARG A 132 -12.37 -5.38 -38.23
C ARG A 132 -13.25 -5.82 -39.41
N ASP A 133 -13.71 -7.06 -39.38
CA ASP A 133 -14.44 -7.68 -40.48
C ASP A 133 -15.97 -7.69 -40.30
N LEU A 134 -16.45 -7.04 -39.23
CA LEU A 134 -17.86 -6.97 -38.94
C LEU A 134 -18.53 -5.75 -39.59
N PRO A 135 -19.78 -5.86 -40.03
CA PRO A 135 -20.59 -4.69 -40.39
C PRO A 135 -20.63 -3.69 -39.24
N VAL A 136 -20.63 -2.38 -39.53
CA VAL A 136 -20.49 -1.30 -38.54
C VAL A 136 -21.43 -1.47 -37.33
N GLY A 137 -22.72 -1.73 -37.56
CA GLY A 137 -23.66 -1.92 -36.47
C GLY A 137 -23.31 -3.09 -35.57
N LYS A 138 -22.85 -4.21 -36.15
CA LYS A 138 -22.45 -5.40 -35.41
C LYS A 138 -21.13 -5.18 -34.65
N ALA A 139 -20.18 -4.51 -35.32
CA ALA A 139 -18.93 -4.14 -34.68
C ALA A 139 -19.16 -3.22 -33.46
N PHE A 140 -20.10 -2.29 -33.57
CA PHE A 140 -20.48 -1.41 -32.46
C PHE A 140 -21.08 -2.21 -31.28
N GLU A 141 -22.03 -3.11 -31.53
CA GLU A 141 -22.60 -3.98 -30.51
C GLU A 141 -21.55 -4.83 -29.80
N GLU A 142 -20.67 -5.48 -30.58
CA GLU A 142 -19.62 -6.33 -30.01
C GLU A 142 -18.56 -5.51 -29.25
N ASN A 143 -18.25 -4.29 -29.70
CA ASN A 143 -17.34 -3.42 -28.97
C ASN A 143 -17.91 -3.02 -27.61
N LEU A 144 -19.21 -2.73 -27.50
CA LEU A 144 -19.84 -2.38 -26.23
C LEU A 144 -19.89 -3.53 -25.20
N LYS A 145 -19.72 -4.78 -25.65
CA LYS A 145 -19.66 -5.96 -24.78
C LYS A 145 -18.26 -6.19 -24.19
N ARG A 146 -17.23 -5.55 -24.72
CA ARG A 146 -15.87 -5.74 -24.26
C ARG A 146 -15.72 -5.16 -22.83
N LEU A 147 -14.97 -5.87 -21.97
CA LEU A 147 -14.78 -5.46 -20.57
C LEU A 147 -14.15 -4.07 -20.42
N GLU A 148 -13.24 -3.72 -21.33
CA GLU A 148 -12.58 -2.41 -21.36
C GLU A 148 -13.45 -1.27 -21.89
N VAL A 149 -14.61 -1.59 -22.46
CA VAL A 149 -15.53 -0.61 -23.09
C VAL A 149 -16.90 -0.57 -22.42
N CYS A 150 -17.35 -1.70 -21.88
CA CYS A 150 -18.65 -1.79 -21.21
C CYS A 150 -18.71 -0.87 -19.99
N SER A 151 -19.93 -0.53 -19.54
CA SER A 151 -20.12 0.33 -18.38
C SER A 151 -19.48 -0.26 -17.12
N GLN A 152 -18.67 0.54 -16.42
CA GLN A 152 -18.09 0.21 -15.12
C GLN A 152 -18.96 0.71 -13.95
N LYS A 153 -20.17 1.19 -14.22
CA LYS A 153 -21.05 1.82 -13.23
C LYS A 153 -21.23 0.98 -11.97
N GLY A 154 -21.47 -0.32 -12.13
CA GLY A 154 -21.72 -1.21 -10.99
C GLY A 154 -20.52 -1.34 -10.03
N LEU A 155 -19.31 -1.27 -10.54
CA LEU A 155 -18.09 -1.28 -9.72
C LEU A 155 -17.89 0.08 -9.04
N SER A 156 -18.00 1.17 -9.80
CA SER A 156 -17.83 2.54 -9.29
C SER A 156 -18.86 2.85 -8.18
N GLU A 157 -20.12 2.46 -8.35
CA GLU A 157 -21.15 2.66 -7.32
C GLU A 157 -20.88 1.86 -6.04
N ARG A 158 -20.23 0.70 -6.14
CA ARG A 158 -19.91 -0.14 -4.98
C ARG A 158 -18.67 0.31 -4.23
N PHE A 159 -17.63 0.69 -4.94
CA PHE A 159 -16.30 0.83 -4.34
C PHE A 159 -15.78 2.26 -4.36
N ASP A 160 -16.20 3.11 -5.32
CA ASP A 160 -15.58 4.42 -5.54
C ASP A 160 -16.47 5.60 -5.17
N SER A 161 -17.77 5.40 -4.92
CA SER A 161 -18.69 6.53 -4.81
C SER A 161 -18.97 6.99 -3.39
N SER A 162 -19.04 6.09 -2.43
CA SER A 162 -19.48 6.44 -1.06
C SER A 162 -18.52 6.03 0.05
N ILE A 163 -17.45 5.30 -0.28
CA ILE A 163 -16.47 4.87 0.71
C ILE A 163 -15.80 6.09 1.33
N GLY A 164 -15.75 6.13 2.67
CA GLY A 164 -15.20 7.26 3.42
C GLY A 164 -16.10 8.50 3.50
N ALA A 165 -17.29 8.48 2.89
CA ALA A 165 -18.30 9.56 2.94
C ALA A 165 -17.79 10.97 2.53
N GLY A 166 -16.66 11.03 1.81
CA GLY A 166 -16.03 12.29 1.38
C GLY A 166 -16.41 12.73 -0.04
N THR A 167 -17.09 11.90 -0.83
CA THR A 167 -17.42 12.20 -2.22
C THR A 167 -18.45 13.32 -2.32
N VAL A 168 -18.12 14.37 -3.08
CA VAL A 168 -19.02 15.48 -3.40
C VAL A 168 -19.59 15.30 -4.80
N LEU A 169 -18.73 15.02 -5.79
CA LEU A 169 -19.17 14.72 -7.16
C LEU A 169 -19.14 13.20 -7.35
N MET A 170 -20.32 12.63 -7.56
CA MET A 170 -20.46 11.18 -7.78
C MET A 170 -19.89 10.77 -9.15
N PRO A 171 -19.39 9.54 -9.31
CA PRO A 171 -18.77 9.07 -10.56
C PRO A 171 -19.70 9.11 -11.78
N PHE A 172 -21.01 9.09 -11.54
CA PHE A 172 -22.02 9.20 -12.60
C PHE A 172 -23.02 10.28 -12.24
N SER A 173 -23.30 11.17 -13.19
CA SER A 173 -24.22 12.29 -13.03
C SER A 173 -25.24 12.38 -14.19
N GLY A 174 -25.80 13.54 -14.36
CA GLY A 174 -26.90 13.81 -15.28
C GLY A 174 -28.26 13.36 -14.73
N LYS A 175 -29.32 13.68 -15.45
CA LYS A 175 -30.71 13.41 -15.04
C LYS A 175 -30.95 11.96 -14.63
N TYR A 176 -30.30 11.01 -15.28
CA TYR A 176 -30.48 9.59 -15.07
C TYR A 176 -29.29 8.94 -14.33
N GLN A 177 -28.29 9.74 -13.91
CA GLN A 177 -27.08 9.25 -13.28
C GLN A 177 -26.37 8.15 -14.10
N LEU A 178 -26.29 8.37 -15.41
CA LEU A 178 -25.69 7.42 -16.37
C LEU A 178 -24.49 8.02 -17.09
N THR A 179 -24.24 9.32 -16.93
CA THR A 179 -23.13 10.01 -17.60
C THR A 179 -21.88 9.94 -16.72
N PRO A 180 -20.81 9.27 -17.18
CA PRO A 180 -19.54 9.27 -16.46
C PRO A 180 -19.01 10.71 -16.30
N GLU A 181 -18.50 11.04 -15.12
CA GLU A 181 -17.84 12.30 -14.84
C GLU A 181 -16.34 12.19 -15.13
N GLU A 182 -15.77 13.26 -15.67
CA GLU A 182 -14.34 13.35 -16.00
C GLU A 182 -13.55 14.07 -14.88
N ALA A 183 -14.17 14.27 -13.73
CA ALA A 183 -13.57 14.94 -12.57
C ALA A 183 -13.90 14.22 -11.27
N MET A 184 -13.03 14.36 -10.29
CA MET A 184 -13.25 13.94 -8.92
C MET A 184 -13.33 15.18 -8.02
N VAL A 185 -14.40 15.28 -7.24
CA VAL A 185 -14.54 16.28 -6.18
C VAL A 185 -14.86 15.55 -4.88
N ALA A 186 -14.02 15.77 -3.89
CA ALA A 186 -14.17 15.15 -2.58
C ALA A 186 -13.84 16.15 -1.47
N LYS A 187 -14.40 15.93 -0.30
CA LYS A 187 -14.01 16.66 0.90
C LYS A 187 -12.63 16.21 1.34
N ILE A 188 -11.80 17.14 1.78
CA ILE A 188 -10.55 16.82 2.47
C ILE A 188 -10.93 16.20 3.82
N PRO A 189 -10.43 15.01 4.16
CA PRO A 189 -10.68 14.40 5.45
C PRO A 189 -9.94 15.20 6.55
N LEU A 190 -10.67 15.91 7.36
CA LEU A 190 -10.16 16.71 8.47
C LEU A 190 -10.78 16.25 9.78
N LEU A 191 -10.03 16.33 10.85
CA LEU A 191 -10.55 16.15 12.20
C LEU A 191 -11.46 17.32 12.57
N LYS A 192 -12.43 17.06 13.45
CA LYS A 192 -13.36 18.07 13.88
C LYS A 192 -12.63 19.26 14.52
N GLY A 193 -12.85 20.47 13.99
CA GLY A 193 -12.24 21.69 14.48
C GLY A 193 -10.88 22.06 13.89
N GLU A 194 -10.39 21.32 12.87
CA GLU A 194 -9.14 21.68 12.19
C GLU A 194 -9.30 22.80 11.16
N THR A 195 -10.48 22.95 10.56
CA THR A 195 -10.83 24.09 9.70
C THR A 195 -12.34 24.26 9.61
N ASP A 196 -12.76 25.50 9.36
CA ASP A 196 -14.15 25.89 9.09
C ASP A 196 -14.36 26.25 7.60
N ASP A 197 -13.33 26.15 6.77
CA ASP A 197 -13.33 26.49 5.34
C ASP A 197 -13.86 25.35 4.46
#